data_b7edd8bb949037d3af1d06e56379e63d
#
_entry.id   b7edd8bb949037d3af1d06e56379e63d
#
_cell.length_a   1.000
_cell.length_b   1.000
_cell.length_c   1.000
_cell.angle_alpha   90.00
_cell.angle_beta   90.00
_cell.angle_gamma   90.00
#
_symmetry.space_group_name_H-M   'P 1'
#
loop_
_entity.id
_entity.type
_entity.pdbx_description
1 polymer ?
#
loop_
_entity_poly.entity_id
_entity_poly.type
_entity_poly.pdbx_seq_one_letter_code
_entity_poly.pdbx_strand_id
1 'polypeptide(L)'
;FRKVNLLLWVSVILPTVCSVLYFGLIASDQFTSQASFVVRSPKSQSSFNGLGAILQGSGFSRSQDDIYTVQEYMQSRSSLDELQKRMPVRKFYETKGDIFSRFNGFGLRGEDEAFYQYYRDKVSIHFDSISGISNLNVTSFDAGESRQINAALLKQGEILITQLNESARKYT
;
A
#
# COMPACT_ATOMS: atom_id res chain seq x y z
N PHE A 1 -17.63 -5.32 50.01
CA PHE A 1 -17.52 -4.14 49.11
C PHE A 1 -16.06 -3.74 48.84
N ARG A 2 -15.16 -3.87 49.79
CA ARG A 2 -13.75 -3.40 49.63
C ARG A 2 -12.90 -4.28 48.69
N LYS A 3 -13.22 -5.58 48.56
CA LYS A 3 -12.45 -6.50 47.66
C LYS A 3 -12.85 -6.37 46.19
N VAL A 4 -14.06 -5.98 45.89
CA VAL A 4 -14.51 -5.71 44.51
C VAL A 4 -13.83 -4.47 43.96
N ASN A 5 -13.61 -3.44 44.78
CA ASN A 5 -12.88 -2.24 44.38
C ASN A 5 -11.43 -2.52 44.04
N LEU A 6 -10.72 -3.38 44.77
CA LEU A 6 -9.32 -3.71 44.50
C LEU A 6 -9.15 -4.44 43.17
N LEU A 7 -10.02 -5.42 42.88
CA LEU A 7 -10.00 -6.14 41.59
C LEU A 7 -10.30 -5.20 40.41
N LEU A 8 -11.27 -4.30 40.55
CA LEU A 8 -11.57 -3.29 39.55
C LEU A 8 -10.40 -2.33 39.31
N TRP A 9 -9.76 -1.86 40.39
CA TRP A 9 -8.59 -0.99 40.30
C TRP A 9 -7.43 -1.69 39.59
N VAL A 10 -7.12 -2.93 39.91
CA VAL A 10 -6.07 -3.70 39.25
C VAL A 10 -6.43 -3.96 37.78
N SER A 11 -7.66 -4.32 37.48
CA SER A 11 -8.11 -4.60 36.11
C SER A 11 -8.08 -3.39 35.18
N VAL A 12 -8.22 -2.17 35.72
CA VAL A 12 -8.16 -0.93 34.92
C VAL A 12 -6.77 -0.32 34.93
N ILE A 13 -6.14 -0.20 36.10
CA ILE A 13 -4.85 0.49 36.23
C ILE A 13 -3.74 -0.31 35.55
N LEU A 14 -3.70 -1.63 35.73
CA LEU A 14 -2.63 -2.47 35.18
C LEU A 14 -2.52 -2.34 33.64
N PRO A 15 -3.58 -2.58 32.85
CA PRO A 15 -3.49 -2.43 31.41
C PRO A 15 -3.23 -0.98 30.97
N THR A 16 -3.77 0.00 31.71
CA THR A 16 -3.50 1.42 31.41
C THR A 16 -2.04 1.77 31.60
N VAL A 17 -1.42 1.38 32.72
CA VAL A 17 0.00 1.61 32.98
C VAL A 17 0.87 0.88 31.96
N CYS A 18 0.55 -0.39 31.65
CA CYS A 18 1.25 -1.15 30.62
C CYS A 18 1.17 -0.45 29.23
N SER A 19 0.01 0.06 28.86
CA SER A 19 -0.17 0.80 27.60
C SER A 19 0.66 2.09 27.59
N VAL A 20 0.61 2.87 28.68
CA VAL A 20 1.39 4.13 28.75
C VAL A 20 2.89 3.85 28.67
N LEU A 21 3.38 2.84 29.37
CA LEU A 21 4.79 2.44 29.32
C LEU A 21 5.19 1.93 27.92
N TYR A 22 4.34 1.12 27.29
CA TYR A 22 4.61 0.62 25.95
C TYR A 22 4.66 1.75 24.93
N PHE A 23 3.60 2.55 24.83
CA PHE A 23 3.53 3.64 23.84
C PHE A 23 4.47 4.81 24.12
N GLY A 24 4.84 5.03 25.39
CA GLY A 24 5.74 6.13 25.78
C GLY A 24 7.23 5.80 25.68
N LEU A 25 7.62 4.51 25.79
CA LEU A 25 9.02 4.11 25.89
C LEU A 25 9.49 3.08 24.88
N ILE A 26 8.58 2.24 24.35
CA ILE A 26 8.93 1.07 23.53
C ILE A 26 8.48 1.23 22.09
N ALA A 27 7.28 1.77 21.86
CA ALA A 27 6.68 1.88 20.54
C ALA A 27 7.55 2.74 19.62
N SER A 28 7.83 2.22 18.43
CA SER A 28 8.62 2.93 17.42
C SER A 28 7.76 3.81 16.55
N ASP A 29 8.27 4.98 16.20
CA ASP A 29 7.61 5.87 15.24
C ASP A 29 7.46 5.20 13.88
N GLN A 30 6.34 5.47 13.22
CA GLN A 30 6.07 5.03 11.86
C GLN A 30 5.83 6.26 10.97
N PHE A 31 6.47 6.25 9.81
CA PHE A 31 6.42 7.33 8.83
C PHE A 31 5.68 6.85 7.60
N THR A 32 4.62 7.56 7.22
CA THR A 32 3.86 7.27 6.01
C THR A 32 4.21 8.26 4.91
N SER A 33 4.72 7.76 3.80
CA SER A 33 4.90 8.53 2.57
C SER A 33 3.65 8.36 1.71
N GLN A 34 3.02 9.48 1.36
CA GLN A 34 1.85 9.52 0.49
C GLN A 34 2.20 10.12 -0.87
N ALA A 35 1.71 9.48 -1.93
CA ALA A 35 1.77 10.01 -3.28
C ALA A 35 0.43 9.83 -3.99
N SER A 36 0.01 10.84 -4.73
CA SER A 36 -1.23 10.83 -5.51
C SER A 36 -0.92 10.75 -6.99
N PHE A 37 -1.63 9.89 -7.71
CA PHE A 37 -1.46 9.72 -9.15
C PHE A 37 -2.80 9.51 -9.85
N VAL A 38 -2.83 9.78 -11.15
CA VAL A 38 -4.00 9.57 -12.01
C VAL A 38 -3.59 8.68 -13.18
N VAL A 39 -4.32 7.60 -13.37
CA VAL A 39 -4.17 6.73 -14.55
C VAL A 39 -5.05 7.28 -15.66
N ARG A 40 -4.44 7.63 -16.78
CA ARG A 40 -5.17 8.08 -17.98
C ARG A 40 -4.93 7.11 -19.11
N SER A 41 -5.98 6.40 -19.53
CA SER A 41 -5.95 5.62 -20.76
C SER A 41 -6.02 6.54 -21.98
N PRO A 42 -5.24 6.30 -23.05
CA PRO A 42 -5.38 7.02 -24.30
C PRO A 42 -6.81 6.88 -24.80
N LYS A 43 -7.48 7.99 -25.08
CA LYS A 43 -8.77 7.95 -25.78
C LYS A 43 -8.54 7.33 -27.14
N SER A 44 -9.07 6.15 -27.41
CA SER A 44 -9.21 5.67 -28.76
C SER A 44 -10.12 6.67 -29.48
N GLN A 45 -9.56 7.44 -30.39
CA GLN A 45 -10.31 8.30 -31.28
C GLN A 45 -11.04 7.39 -32.28
N SER A 46 -12.11 6.72 -31.83
CA SER A 46 -13.04 6.12 -32.74
C SER A 46 -13.87 7.25 -33.36
N SER A 47 -13.47 7.66 -34.55
CA SER A 47 -14.27 8.47 -35.45
C SER A 47 -15.45 7.64 -35.92
N PHE A 48 -16.50 7.54 -35.10
CA PHE A 48 -17.78 6.98 -35.51
C PHE A 48 -18.89 8.01 -35.34
N ASN A 49 -19.41 8.43 -36.52
CA ASN A 49 -20.56 9.30 -36.65
C ASN A 49 -21.82 8.71 -35.96
N GLY A 50 -22.41 9.50 -35.09
CA GLY A 50 -23.83 9.55 -34.80
C GLY A 50 -24.43 8.53 -33.84
N LEU A 51 -24.11 7.24 -33.89
CA LEU A 51 -24.65 6.17 -33.02
C LEU A 51 -23.72 5.74 -31.88
N GLY A 52 -22.45 6.10 -31.95
CA GLY A 52 -21.44 5.77 -30.96
C GLY A 52 -21.51 6.56 -29.65
N ALA A 53 -22.24 7.68 -29.64
CA ALA A 53 -22.39 8.53 -28.44
C ALA A 53 -23.20 7.84 -27.32
N ILE A 54 -24.08 6.89 -27.65
CA ILE A 54 -24.90 6.16 -26.67
C ILE A 54 -24.10 5.01 -26.04
N LEU A 55 -23.08 4.50 -26.74
CA LEU A 55 -22.17 3.45 -26.24
C LEU A 55 -20.94 4.01 -25.53
N GLN A 56 -20.81 5.32 -25.41
CA GLN A 56 -19.70 6.00 -24.71
C GLN A 56 -19.68 5.76 -23.19
N GLY A 57 -20.68 5.08 -22.63
CA GLY A 57 -20.61 4.54 -21.27
C GLY A 57 -19.47 3.52 -21.04
N SER A 58 -18.96 2.90 -22.10
CA SER A 58 -17.88 1.89 -22.01
C SER A 58 -16.46 2.47 -21.84
N GLY A 59 -16.26 3.76 -22.16
CA GLY A 59 -14.96 4.40 -21.98
C GLY A 59 -14.58 4.68 -20.53
N PHE A 60 -15.55 4.91 -19.67
CA PHE A 60 -15.35 5.05 -18.22
C PHE A 60 -15.01 3.71 -17.56
N SER A 61 -15.62 2.61 -18.01
CA SER A 61 -15.33 1.25 -17.55
C SER A 61 -13.86 0.87 -17.75
N ARG A 62 -13.32 1.10 -18.95
CA ARG A 62 -11.95 0.72 -19.30
C ARG A 62 -10.90 1.47 -18.49
N SER A 63 -11.12 2.77 -18.24
CA SER A 63 -10.22 3.56 -17.41
C SER A 63 -10.22 3.09 -15.95
N GLN A 64 -11.35 2.62 -15.43
CA GLN A 64 -11.42 2.05 -14.09
C GLN A 64 -10.72 0.70 -14.02
N ASP A 65 -10.87 -0.16 -15.04
CA ASP A 65 -10.20 -1.45 -15.11
C ASP A 65 -8.68 -1.30 -15.12
N ASP A 66 -8.15 -0.31 -15.85
CA ASP A 66 -6.72 -0.01 -15.88
C ASP A 66 -6.22 0.46 -14.51
N ILE A 67 -7.01 1.27 -13.77
CA ILE A 67 -6.68 1.73 -12.42
C ILE A 67 -6.60 0.54 -11.47
N TYR A 68 -7.59 -0.35 -11.46
CA TYR A 68 -7.58 -1.54 -10.60
C TYR A 68 -6.42 -2.48 -10.94
N THR A 69 -6.11 -2.65 -12.22
CA THR A 69 -4.97 -3.46 -12.67
C THR A 69 -3.65 -2.92 -12.12
N VAL A 70 -3.45 -1.60 -12.17
CA VAL A 70 -2.25 -0.96 -11.62
C VAL A 70 -2.17 -1.10 -10.09
N GLN A 71 -3.29 -0.94 -9.39
CA GLN A 71 -3.35 -1.10 -7.94
C GLN A 71 -3.01 -2.53 -7.52
N GLU A 72 -3.65 -3.52 -8.14
CA GLU A 72 -3.37 -4.93 -7.88
C GLU A 72 -1.90 -5.29 -8.16
N TYR A 73 -1.35 -4.77 -9.27
CA TYR A 73 0.06 -5.00 -9.58
C TYR A 73 0.98 -4.41 -8.50
N MET A 74 0.77 -3.16 -8.08
CA MET A 74 1.61 -2.52 -7.06
C MET A 74 1.60 -3.26 -5.71
N GLN A 75 0.50 -3.95 -5.39
CA GLN A 75 0.38 -4.78 -4.18
C GLN A 75 0.74 -6.25 -4.41
N SER A 76 1.10 -6.63 -5.63
CA SER A 76 1.40 -8.02 -5.98
C SER A 76 2.78 -8.47 -5.48
N ARG A 77 2.98 -9.79 -5.43
CA ARG A 77 4.29 -10.40 -5.17
C ARG A 77 5.32 -9.99 -6.21
N SER A 78 4.92 -9.93 -7.47
CA SER A 78 5.82 -9.55 -8.57
C SER A 78 6.39 -8.15 -8.37
N SER A 79 5.55 -7.21 -7.91
CA SER A 79 5.98 -5.85 -7.57
C SER A 79 6.95 -5.85 -6.38
N LEU A 80 6.66 -6.62 -5.33
CA LEU A 80 7.55 -6.77 -4.18
C LEU A 80 8.89 -7.39 -4.56
N ASP A 81 8.90 -8.43 -5.38
CA ASP A 81 10.14 -9.08 -5.87
C ASP A 81 11.01 -8.13 -6.69
N GLU A 82 10.38 -7.33 -7.55
CA GLU A 82 11.05 -6.26 -8.30
C GLU A 82 11.65 -5.19 -7.36
N LEU A 83 10.95 -4.80 -6.31
CA LEU A 83 11.46 -3.88 -5.30
C LEU A 83 12.65 -4.48 -4.56
N GLN A 84 12.57 -5.74 -4.17
CA GLN A 84 13.65 -6.43 -3.45
C GLN A 84 14.93 -6.60 -4.28
N LYS A 85 14.83 -6.64 -5.61
CA LYS A 85 16.00 -6.62 -6.52
C LYS A 85 16.73 -5.27 -6.50
N ARG A 86 16.01 -4.18 -6.23
CA ARG A 86 16.55 -2.81 -6.28
C ARG A 86 16.97 -2.28 -4.92
N MET A 87 16.28 -2.69 -3.86
CA MET A 87 16.51 -2.23 -2.50
C MET A 87 16.16 -3.31 -1.49
N PRO A 88 16.84 -3.36 -0.34
CA PRO A 88 16.62 -4.42 0.67
C PRO A 88 15.35 -4.15 1.50
N VAL A 89 14.16 -4.14 0.85
CA VAL A 89 12.86 -3.80 1.48
C VAL A 89 12.61 -4.62 2.74
N ARG A 90 12.85 -5.94 2.68
CA ARG A 90 12.68 -6.83 3.82
C ARG A 90 13.54 -6.41 5.01
N LYS A 91 14.81 -6.06 4.76
CA LYS A 91 15.74 -5.62 5.79
C LYS A 91 15.26 -4.32 6.47
N PHE A 92 14.65 -3.41 5.73
CA PHE A 92 14.08 -2.18 6.29
C PHE A 92 13.05 -2.48 7.38
N TYR A 93 12.22 -3.49 7.17
CA TYR A 93 11.17 -3.89 8.11
C TYR A 93 11.63 -4.87 9.19
N GLU A 94 12.76 -5.57 9.02
CA GLU A 94 13.31 -6.50 10.02
C GLU A 94 14.21 -5.81 11.03
N THR A 95 14.97 -4.78 10.62
CA THR A 95 16.02 -4.18 11.44
C THR A 95 15.57 -2.98 12.23
N LYS A 96 14.54 -2.29 11.78
CA LYS A 96 13.98 -1.09 12.42
C LYS A 96 12.62 -1.38 13.04
N GLY A 97 12.22 -0.56 13.98
CA GLY A 97 10.97 -0.73 14.71
C GLY A 97 11.11 -1.53 16.00
N ASP A 98 10.07 -1.46 16.82
CA ASP A 98 9.99 -2.25 18.04
C ASP A 98 9.67 -3.72 17.75
N ILE A 99 9.85 -4.58 18.79
CA ILE A 99 9.73 -6.03 18.65
C ILE A 99 8.33 -6.50 18.22
N PHE A 100 7.29 -5.70 18.46
CA PHE A 100 5.90 -6.02 18.11
C PHE A 100 5.53 -5.52 16.72
N SER A 101 6.06 -4.35 16.31
CA SER A 101 5.69 -3.67 15.07
C SER A 101 6.55 -4.08 13.88
N ARG A 102 7.83 -4.45 14.11
CA ARG A 102 8.72 -4.88 13.04
C ARG A 102 8.36 -6.26 12.50
N PHE A 103 8.73 -6.51 11.25
CA PHE A 103 8.60 -7.85 10.69
C PHE A 103 9.48 -8.84 11.43
N ASN A 104 8.92 -10.02 11.74
CA ASN A 104 9.64 -11.12 12.41
C ASN A 104 10.34 -10.73 13.73
N GLY A 105 9.77 -9.81 14.50
CA GLY A 105 10.38 -9.30 15.73
C GLY A 105 10.68 -10.38 16.78
N PHE A 106 9.88 -11.46 16.81
CA PHE A 106 10.07 -12.62 17.67
C PHE A 106 10.84 -13.77 17.02
N GLY A 107 11.26 -13.67 15.76
CA GLY A 107 11.95 -14.72 15.04
C GLY A 107 11.09 -15.92 14.63
N LEU A 108 9.75 -15.82 14.72
CA LEU A 108 8.82 -16.94 14.50
C LEU A 108 8.24 -16.99 13.07
N ARG A 109 8.32 -15.92 12.30
CA ARG A 109 7.69 -15.76 10.98
C ARG A 109 8.67 -15.22 9.95
N GLY A 110 9.72 -15.99 9.64
CA GLY A 110 10.74 -15.62 8.66
C GLY A 110 10.43 -16.00 7.22
N GLU A 111 9.26 -16.58 6.93
CA GLU A 111 8.86 -17.06 5.60
C GLU A 111 8.54 -15.90 4.65
N ASP A 112 8.76 -16.10 3.35
CA ASP A 112 8.50 -15.07 2.33
C ASP A 112 7.00 -14.73 2.22
N GLU A 113 6.14 -15.74 2.45
CA GLU A 113 4.69 -15.53 2.51
C GLU A 113 4.28 -14.60 3.64
N ALA A 114 4.83 -14.80 4.83
CA ALA A 114 4.57 -13.97 5.99
C ALA A 114 5.07 -12.54 5.76
N PHE A 115 6.22 -12.39 5.07
CA PHE A 115 6.72 -11.08 4.70
C PHE A 115 5.82 -10.38 3.68
N TYR A 116 5.33 -11.10 2.68
CA TYR A 116 4.41 -10.54 1.70
C TYR A 116 3.12 -10.02 2.34
N GLN A 117 2.53 -10.78 3.26
CA GLN A 117 1.33 -10.34 4.00
C GLN A 117 1.63 -9.09 4.84
N TYR A 118 2.75 -9.09 5.57
CA TYR A 118 3.19 -7.91 6.33
C TYR A 118 3.39 -6.68 5.44
N TYR A 119 4.01 -6.85 4.28
CA TYR A 119 4.23 -5.79 3.31
C TYR A 119 2.90 -5.21 2.80
N ARG A 120 1.91 -6.06 2.51
CA ARG A 120 0.58 -5.61 2.09
C ARG A 120 -0.11 -4.73 3.13
N ASP A 121 0.11 -4.97 4.41
CA ASP A 121 -0.42 -4.13 5.49
C ASP A 121 0.28 -2.76 5.57
N LYS A 122 1.51 -2.67 5.05
CA LYS A 122 2.31 -1.43 5.03
C LYS A 122 2.15 -0.60 3.77
N VAL A 123 1.61 -1.19 2.70
CA VAL A 123 1.35 -0.53 1.42
C VAL A 123 -0.13 -0.54 1.12
N SER A 124 -0.75 0.62 1.14
CA SER A 124 -2.17 0.77 0.82
C SER A 124 -2.36 1.71 -0.36
N ILE A 125 -3.29 1.34 -1.24
CA ILE A 125 -3.70 2.17 -2.37
C ILE A 125 -5.20 2.39 -2.26
N HIS A 126 -5.59 3.66 -2.29
CA HIS A 126 -6.98 4.06 -2.23
C HIS A 126 -7.34 4.88 -3.47
N PHE A 127 -8.33 4.40 -4.22
CA PHE A 127 -8.89 5.11 -5.37
C PHE A 127 -10.14 5.87 -4.97
N ASP A 128 -10.15 7.17 -5.21
CA ASP A 128 -11.34 7.99 -5.08
C ASP A 128 -12.05 8.08 -6.43
N SER A 129 -13.20 7.43 -6.53
CA SER A 129 -13.99 7.39 -7.76
C SER A 129 -14.61 8.73 -8.14
N ILE A 130 -14.69 9.69 -7.20
CA ILE A 130 -15.26 11.02 -7.45
C ILE A 130 -14.21 11.91 -8.11
N SER A 131 -13.01 11.95 -7.55
CA SER A 131 -11.90 12.77 -8.09
C SER A 131 -11.11 12.05 -9.19
N GLY A 132 -11.21 10.72 -9.28
CA GLY A 132 -10.40 9.91 -10.18
C GLY A 132 -8.93 9.80 -9.77
N ILE A 133 -8.60 10.15 -8.52
CA ILE A 133 -7.24 10.17 -7.99
C ILE A 133 -6.99 8.89 -7.19
N SER A 134 -5.87 8.24 -7.43
CA SER A 134 -5.34 7.15 -6.59
C SER A 134 -4.30 7.69 -5.63
N ASN A 135 -4.41 7.32 -4.36
CA ASN A 135 -3.46 7.67 -3.30
C ASN A 135 -2.70 6.42 -2.88
N LEU A 136 -1.40 6.41 -3.11
CA LEU A 136 -0.48 5.37 -2.63
C LEU A 136 0.12 5.81 -1.29
N ASN A 137 -0.07 5.02 -0.26
CA ASN A 137 0.51 5.21 1.06
C ASN A 137 1.48 4.07 1.36
N VAL A 138 2.67 4.41 1.76
CA VAL A 138 3.70 3.46 2.18
C VAL A 138 4.16 3.83 3.58
N THR A 139 4.01 2.91 4.52
CA THR A 139 4.40 3.09 5.92
C THR A 139 5.67 2.30 6.23
N SER A 140 6.66 2.95 6.82
CA SER A 140 7.93 2.35 7.27
C SER A 140 8.36 2.96 8.61
N PHE A 141 9.43 2.43 9.20
CA PHE A 141 10.04 2.97 10.43
C PHE A 141 11.04 4.10 10.16
N ASP A 142 11.23 4.47 8.89
CA ASP A 142 12.11 5.55 8.47
C ASP A 142 11.47 6.34 7.33
N ALA A 143 11.49 7.68 7.45
CA ALA A 143 10.88 8.56 6.45
C ALA A 143 11.57 8.48 5.08
N GLY A 144 12.87 8.21 5.04
CA GLY A 144 13.63 8.03 3.81
C GLY A 144 13.26 6.73 3.10
N GLU A 145 13.13 5.63 3.86
CA GLU A 145 12.75 4.32 3.34
C GLU A 145 11.32 4.30 2.80
N SER A 146 10.36 4.87 3.56
CA SER A 146 8.97 4.97 3.09
C SER A 146 8.86 5.74 1.77
N ARG A 147 9.62 6.84 1.63
CA ARG A 147 9.69 7.63 0.40
C ARG A 147 10.34 6.86 -0.75
N GLN A 148 11.43 6.14 -0.49
CA GLN A 148 12.11 5.34 -1.52
C GLN A 148 11.21 4.22 -2.06
N ILE A 149 10.52 3.48 -1.19
CA ILE A 149 9.59 2.43 -1.58
C ILE A 149 8.43 3.04 -2.38
N ASN A 150 7.86 4.15 -1.91
CA ASN A 150 6.75 4.84 -2.58
C ASN A 150 7.14 5.27 -4.00
N ALA A 151 8.29 5.95 -4.15
CA ALA A 151 8.79 6.39 -5.45
C ALA A 151 9.07 5.22 -6.41
N ALA A 152 9.60 4.12 -5.89
CA ALA A 152 9.87 2.92 -6.68
C ALA A 152 8.59 2.23 -7.15
N LEU A 153 7.55 2.15 -6.29
CA LEU A 153 6.23 1.63 -6.65
C LEU A 153 5.55 2.48 -7.73
N LEU A 154 5.59 3.82 -7.59
CA LEU A 154 5.07 4.71 -8.62
C LEU A 154 5.76 4.49 -9.96
N LYS A 155 7.08 4.31 -9.96
CA LYS A 155 7.84 4.04 -11.18
C LYS A 155 7.46 2.70 -11.81
N GLN A 156 7.22 1.66 -11.01
CA GLN A 156 6.73 0.37 -11.51
C GLN A 156 5.34 0.50 -12.13
N GLY A 157 4.43 1.24 -11.49
CA GLY A 157 3.10 1.52 -12.03
C GLY A 157 3.15 2.29 -13.35
N GLU A 158 4.02 3.28 -13.47
CA GLU A 158 4.23 4.03 -14.71
C GLU A 158 4.70 3.11 -15.86
N ILE A 159 5.63 2.20 -15.58
CA ILE A 159 6.10 1.22 -16.55
C ILE A 159 4.96 0.30 -17.00
N LEU A 160 4.18 -0.22 -16.05
CA LEU A 160 3.03 -1.07 -16.38
C LEU A 160 2.01 -0.35 -17.26
N ILE A 161 1.64 0.88 -16.92
CA ILE A 161 0.71 1.70 -17.73
C ILE A 161 1.24 1.87 -19.15
N THR A 162 2.53 2.15 -19.30
CA THR A 162 3.17 2.32 -20.60
C THR A 162 3.08 1.03 -21.43
N GLN A 163 3.36 -0.11 -20.80
CA GLN A 163 3.26 -1.43 -21.46
C GLN A 163 1.82 -1.77 -21.89
N LEU A 164 0.84 -1.48 -21.04
CA LEU A 164 -0.58 -1.68 -21.35
C LEU A 164 -1.00 -0.82 -22.56
N ASN A 165 -0.57 0.44 -22.59
CA ASN A 165 -0.86 1.37 -23.67
C ASN A 165 -0.20 0.97 -25.01
N GLU A 166 1.05 0.50 -24.95
CA GLU A 166 1.76 0.00 -26.14
C GLU A 166 1.12 -1.28 -26.68
N SER A 167 0.73 -2.18 -25.79
CA SER A 167 0.02 -3.41 -26.19
C SER A 167 -1.30 -3.10 -26.86
N ALA A 168 -2.09 -2.18 -26.31
CA ALA A 168 -3.34 -1.74 -26.90
C ALA A 168 -3.17 -1.15 -28.31
N ARG A 169 -2.06 -0.43 -28.54
CA ARG A 169 -1.74 0.16 -29.86
C ARG A 169 -1.33 -0.87 -30.93
N LYS A 170 -0.75 -1.99 -30.52
CA LYS A 170 -0.33 -3.05 -31.49
C LYS A 170 -1.48 -3.87 -32.05
N TYR A 171 -2.62 -3.87 -31.38
CA TYR A 171 -3.81 -4.63 -31.76
C TYR A 171 -4.91 -3.77 -32.42
N THR A 172 -4.65 -2.49 -32.66
CA THR A 172 -5.53 -1.58 -33.41
C THR A 172 -4.95 -1.24 -34.76
#